data_156ec51a1a4a691e36c4bc110b432299
#
_entry.id   156ec51a1a4a691e36c4bc110b432299
#
_cell.length_a   1.000
_cell.length_b   1.000
_cell.length_c   1.000
_cell.angle_alpha   90.00
_cell.angle_beta   90.00
_cell.angle_gamma   90.00
#
_symmetry.space_group_name_H-M   'P 1'
#
loop_
_entity.id
_entity.type
_entity.pdbx_description
1 polymer ?
#
loop_
_entity_poly.entity_id
_entity_poly.type
_entity_poly.pdbx_seq_one_letter_code
_entity_poly.pdbx_strand_id
1 'polypeptide(L)'
;DVDSQRMTLRIEQGKGRKDRYAMLSPVLLERLRVWWKVARAQGKMLDGGWLFPGLNPIESLSTRQLNRAIHAAAELAQIDKRVSMHTLRHSFATHLLEQKVDIRVIQVLLGHKKLETTALYTQVATDLLREVISPLERLQPA
;
A
#
# COMPACT_ATOMS: atom_id res chain seq x y z
N ASP A 1 -6.26 -3.14 8.06
CA ASP A 1 -5.93 -2.68 9.39
C ASP A 1 -4.77 -1.69 9.37
N VAL A 2 -5.10 -0.44 9.65
CA VAL A 2 -4.16 0.68 9.66
C VAL A 2 -3.76 0.97 11.10
N ASP A 3 -2.48 0.84 11.42
CA ASP A 3 -1.93 1.17 12.73
C ASP A 3 -1.12 2.46 12.64
N SER A 4 -1.73 3.57 13.03
CA SER A 4 -1.10 4.89 12.97
C SER A 4 -0.05 5.11 14.07
N GLN A 5 -0.07 4.33 15.15
CA GLN A 5 0.93 4.43 16.21
C GLN A 5 2.22 3.73 15.80
N ARG A 6 2.12 2.55 15.19
CA ARG A 6 3.26 1.79 14.70
C ARG A 6 3.68 2.15 13.29
N MET A 7 2.87 2.95 12.59
CA MET A 7 3.04 3.31 11.19
C MET A 7 3.16 2.07 10.30
N THR A 8 2.24 1.13 10.48
CA THR A 8 2.18 -0.12 9.73
C THR A 8 0.77 -0.40 9.19
N LEU A 9 0.74 -1.18 8.12
CA LEU A 9 -0.47 -1.79 7.56
C LEU A 9 -0.40 -3.30 7.81
N ARG A 10 -1.41 -3.85 8.48
CA ARG A 10 -1.55 -5.29 8.62
C ARG A 10 -2.27 -5.85 7.40
N ILE A 11 -1.64 -6.81 6.76
CA ILE A 11 -2.20 -7.54 5.62
C ILE A 11 -2.54 -8.94 6.10
N GLU A 12 -3.83 -9.22 6.22
CA GLU A 12 -4.34 -10.53 6.62
C GLU A 12 -4.43 -11.44 5.41
N GLN A 13 -4.04 -12.69 5.60
CA GLN A 13 -4.15 -13.75 4.59
C GLN A 13 -3.65 -13.33 3.21
N GLY A 14 -2.53 -12.65 3.17
CA GLY A 14 -1.86 -12.32 1.92
C GLY A 14 -1.45 -13.58 1.14
N LYS A 15 -0.60 -13.45 0.15
CA LYS A 15 -0.12 -14.57 -0.66
C LYS A 15 0.39 -15.72 0.22
N GLY A 16 -0.22 -16.90 0.09
CA GLY A 16 0.08 -18.07 0.92
C GLY A 16 -0.63 -18.10 2.27
N ARG A 17 -1.69 -17.31 2.45
CA ARG A 17 -2.50 -17.21 3.69
C ARG A 17 -1.69 -16.83 4.93
N LYS A 18 -0.63 -16.04 4.75
CA LYS A 18 0.19 -15.53 5.85
C LYS A 18 -0.09 -14.06 6.08
N ASP A 19 -0.22 -13.68 7.33
CA ASP A 19 -0.29 -12.29 7.74
C ASP A 19 1.09 -11.66 7.61
N ARG A 20 1.12 -10.40 7.18
CA ARG A 20 2.34 -9.60 7.15
C ARG A 20 2.06 -8.14 7.43
N TYR A 21 3.09 -7.41 7.75
CA TYR A 21 3.03 -5.98 7.92
C TYR A 21 3.72 -5.27 6.75
N ALA A 22 3.13 -4.18 6.31
CA ALA A 22 3.71 -3.28 5.33
C ALA A 22 3.90 -1.89 5.94
N MET A 23 4.80 -1.12 5.36
CA MET A 23 5.04 0.25 5.82
C MET A 23 3.86 1.17 5.54
N LEU A 24 3.57 2.04 6.49
CA LEU A 24 2.61 3.13 6.35
C LEU A 24 3.37 4.45 6.41
N SER A 25 3.43 5.16 5.28
CA SER A 25 4.08 6.48 5.27
C SER A 25 3.15 7.56 5.83
N PRO A 26 3.70 8.67 6.38
CA PRO A 26 2.89 9.79 6.84
C PRO A 26 1.96 10.36 5.78
N VAL A 27 2.43 10.50 4.54
CA VAL A 27 1.61 10.98 3.41
C VAL A 27 0.46 10.01 3.13
N LEU A 28 0.73 8.70 3.11
CA LEU A 28 -0.32 7.69 2.91
C LEU A 28 -1.36 7.74 4.02
N LEU A 29 -0.92 7.83 5.28
CA LEU A 29 -1.82 7.93 6.42
C LEU A 29 -2.76 9.14 6.31
N GLU A 30 -2.23 10.30 5.93
CA GLU A 30 -3.03 11.50 5.75
C GLU A 30 -4.06 11.34 4.62
N ARG A 31 -3.67 10.78 3.49
CA ARG A 31 -4.60 10.48 2.39
C ARG A 31 -5.68 9.49 2.78
N LEU A 32 -5.35 8.47 3.57
CA LEU A 32 -6.34 7.52 4.09
C LEU A 32 -7.32 8.20 5.04
N ARG A 33 -6.86 9.12 5.89
CA ARG A 33 -7.72 9.91 6.78
C ARG A 33 -8.67 10.83 6.00
N VAL A 34 -8.18 11.49 4.97
CA VAL A 34 -9.02 12.34 4.09
C VAL A 34 -10.08 11.48 3.41
N TRP A 35 -9.69 10.36 2.84
CA TRP A 35 -10.63 9.42 2.23
C TRP A 35 -11.70 8.95 3.23
N TRP A 36 -11.29 8.54 4.42
CA TRP A 36 -12.20 8.07 5.45
C TRP A 36 -13.25 9.11 5.83
N LYS A 37 -12.83 10.36 6.00
CA LYS A 37 -13.76 11.49 6.30
C LYS A 37 -14.75 11.73 5.16
N VAL A 38 -14.25 11.78 3.93
CA VAL A 38 -15.07 12.03 2.75
C VAL A 38 -16.05 10.89 2.49
N ALA A 39 -15.60 9.65 2.55
CA ALA A 39 -16.43 8.49 2.30
C ALA A 39 -17.54 8.33 3.37
N ARG A 40 -17.23 8.62 4.62
CA ARG A 40 -18.24 8.63 5.69
C ARG A 40 -19.27 9.74 5.49
N ALA A 41 -18.83 10.95 5.19
CA ALA A 41 -19.70 12.08 4.95
C ALA A 41 -20.66 11.86 3.76
N GLN A 42 -20.20 11.11 2.75
CA GLN A 42 -21.01 10.74 1.58
C GLN A 42 -21.88 9.48 1.78
N GLY A 43 -21.85 8.87 2.96
CA GLY A 43 -22.61 7.65 3.24
C GLY A 43 -22.12 6.41 2.50
N LYS A 44 -20.89 6.43 1.94
CA LYS A 44 -20.33 5.31 1.18
C LYS A 44 -19.71 4.24 2.06
N MET A 45 -19.44 4.55 3.31
CA MET A 45 -18.75 3.69 4.25
C MET A 45 -19.63 3.36 5.44
N LEU A 46 -19.81 2.09 5.73
CA LEU A 46 -20.55 1.62 6.90
C LEU A 46 -19.69 1.75 8.17
N ASP A 47 -20.34 1.98 9.30
CA ASP A 47 -19.67 1.96 10.59
C ASP A 47 -19.06 0.57 10.85
N GLY A 48 -17.77 0.53 11.17
CA GLY A 48 -17.03 -0.70 11.34
C GLY A 48 -16.82 -1.52 10.06
N GLY A 49 -17.20 -0.97 8.90
CA GLY A 49 -17.08 -1.62 7.61
C GLY A 49 -15.70 -1.45 6.95
N TRP A 50 -15.66 -1.77 5.66
CA TRP A 50 -14.44 -1.70 4.86
C TRP A 50 -14.00 -0.24 4.63
N LEU A 51 -12.70 0.00 4.70
CA LEU A 51 -12.11 1.30 4.34
C LEU A 51 -12.27 1.58 2.84
N PHE A 52 -12.19 0.53 2.02
CA PHE A 52 -12.46 0.58 0.59
C PHE A 52 -13.64 -0.34 0.28
N PRO A 53 -14.88 0.16 0.40
CA PRO A 53 -16.07 -0.64 0.11
C PRO A 53 -16.23 -0.86 -1.40
N GLY A 54 -16.89 -1.96 -1.74
CA GLY A 54 -17.35 -2.20 -3.10
C GLY A 54 -18.58 -1.37 -3.45
N LEU A 55 -19.20 -1.67 -4.58
CA LEU A 55 -20.50 -1.08 -4.97
C LEU A 55 -21.58 -1.41 -3.93
N ASN A 56 -21.54 -2.61 -3.38
CA ASN A 56 -22.26 -2.96 -2.16
C ASN A 56 -21.35 -2.68 -0.96
N PRO A 57 -21.70 -1.75 -0.04
CA PRO A 57 -20.84 -1.37 1.08
C PRO A 57 -20.52 -2.51 2.07
N ILE A 58 -21.32 -3.58 2.06
CA ILE A 58 -21.07 -4.78 2.88
C ILE A 58 -19.84 -5.54 2.38
N GLU A 59 -19.51 -5.41 1.11
CA GLU A 59 -18.39 -6.08 0.46
C GLU A 59 -17.21 -5.13 0.28
N SER A 60 -16.01 -5.70 0.28
CA SER A 60 -14.80 -4.94 -0.05
C SER A 60 -14.71 -4.63 -1.54
N LEU A 61 -13.89 -3.64 -1.87
CA LEU A 61 -13.54 -3.32 -3.25
C LEU A 61 -12.99 -4.56 -3.96
N SER A 62 -13.53 -4.87 -5.13
CA SER A 62 -13.05 -5.99 -5.95
C SER A 62 -11.77 -5.61 -6.72
N THR A 63 -11.00 -6.62 -7.11
CA THR A 63 -9.82 -6.46 -7.98
C THR A 63 -10.19 -5.75 -9.28
N ARG A 64 -11.33 -6.08 -9.85
CA ARG A 64 -11.84 -5.46 -11.09
C ARG A 64 -12.12 -3.97 -10.91
N GLN A 65 -12.73 -3.58 -9.80
CA GLN A 65 -13.00 -2.17 -9.48
C GLN A 65 -11.70 -1.40 -9.24
N LEU A 66 -10.73 -2.02 -8.55
CA LEU A 66 -9.41 -1.43 -8.34
C LEU A 66 -8.68 -1.20 -9.67
N ASN A 67 -8.72 -2.16 -10.57
CA ASN A 67 -8.12 -2.02 -11.90
C ASN A 67 -8.78 -0.90 -12.72
N ARG A 68 -10.09 -0.77 -12.65
CA ARG A 68 -10.81 0.36 -13.28
C ARG A 68 -10.37 1.70 -12.70
N ALA A 69 -10.20 1.78 -11.39
CA ALA A 69 -9.78 3.00 -10.72
C ALA A 69 -8.37 3.43 -11.14
N ILE A 70 -7.43 2.49 -11.25
CA ILE A 70 -6.06 2.83 -11.67
C ILE A 70 -6.02 3.24 -13.16
N HIS A 71 -6.80 2.60 -14.02
CA HIS A 71 -6.88 2.99 -15.42
C HIS A 71 -7.47 4.39 -15.58
N ALA A 72 -8.54 4.70 -14.84
CA ALA A 72 -9.15 6.03 -14.84
C ALA A 72 -8.17 7.10 -14.31
N ALA A 73 -7.42 6.79 -13.26
CA ALA A 73 -6.41 7.69 -12.71
C ALA A 73 -5.27 7.96 -13.70
N ALA A 74 -4.81 6.92 -14.40
CA ALA A 74 -3.77 7.06 -15.43
C ALA A 74 -4.26 7.91 -16.61
N GLU A 75 -5.50 7.74 -17.03
CA GLU A 75 -6.13 8.54 -18.09
C GLU A 75 -6.24 10.01 -17.69
N LEU A 76 -6.74 10.27 -16.48
CA LEU A 76 -6.81 11.64 -15.95
C LEU A 76 -5.43 12.31 -15.81
N ALA A 77 -4.41 11.53 -15.50
CA ALA A 77 -3.04 12.00 -15.42
C ALA A 77 -2.35 12.11 -16.80
N GLN A 78 -3.05 11.82 -17.88
CA GLN A 78 -2.54 11.81 -19.25
C GLN A 78 -1.31 10.92 -19.43
N ILE A 79 -1.31 9.79 -18.76
CA ILE A 79 -0.27 8.76 -18.88
C ILE A 79 -0.67 7.80 -20.00
N ASP A 80 0.01 7.90 -21.15
CA ASP A 80 -0.28 7.05 -22.32
C ASP A 80 0.23 5.62 -22.17
N LYS A 81 1.13 5.38 -21.23
CA LYS A 81 1.66 4.05 -20.96
C LYS A 81 0.60 3.17 -20.31
N ARG A 82 0.66 1.88 -20.61
CA ARG A 82 -0.18 0.90 -19.94
C ARG A 82 0.24 0.78 -18.47
N VAL A 83 -0.67 1.14 -17.58
CA VAL A 83 -0.46 1.12 -16.13
C VAL A 83 -1.37 0.08 -15.46
N SER A 84 -0.80 -0.70 -14.57
CA SER A 84 -1.52 -1.67 -13.73
C SER A 84 -1.05 -1.56 -12.29
N MET A 85 -1.66 -2.32 -11.37
CA MET A 85 -1.19 -2.42 -9.99
C MET A 85 0.24 -2.96 -9.91
N HIS A 86 0.61 -3.89 -10.79
CA HIS A 86 2.00 -4.38 -10.89
C HIS A 86 2.98 -3.29 -11.32
N THR A 87 2.56 -2.36 -12.16
CA THR A 87 3.37 -1.21 -12.55
C THR A 87 3.71 -0.34 -11.34
N LEU A 88 2.73 -0.07 -10.48
CA LEU A 88 2.96 0.69 -9.23
C LEU A 88 3.92 -0.03 -8.30
N ARG A 89 3.74 -1.34 -8.12
CA ARG A 89 4.63 -2.18 -7.31
C ARG A 89 6.05 -2.18 -7.86
N HIS A 90 6.21 -2.31 -9.16
CA HIS A 90 7.50 -2.26 -9.82
C HIS A 90 8.17 -0.89 -9.69
N SER A 91 7.41 0.18 -9.87
CA SER A 91 7.90 1.55 -9.68
C SER A 91 8.36 1.80 -8.25
N PHE A 92 7.62 1.33 -7.26
CA PHE A 92 8.00 1.40 -5.86
C PHE A 92 9.36 0.74 -5.62
N ALA A 93 9.54 -0.48 -6.10
CA ALA A 93 10.80 -1.21 -5.98
C ALA A 93 11.96 -0.48 -6.69
N THR A 94 11.73 0.02 -7.90
CA THR A 94 12.74 0.74 -8.68
C THR A 94 13.18 2.03 -7.97
N HIS A 95 12.24 2.80 -7.46
CA HIS A 95 12.57 4.02 -6.72
C HIS A 95 13.36 3.76 -5.44
N LEU A 96 13.05 2.67 -4.73
CA LEU A 96 13.84 2.26 -3.56
C LEU A 96 15.26 1.82 -3.95
N LEU A 97 15.43 1.11 -5.06
CA LEU A 97 16.76 0.77 -5.60
C LEU A 97 17.56 2.02 -5.95
N GLU A 98 16.94 3.01 -6.59
CA GLU A 98 17.56 4.31 -6.89
C GLU A 98 17.98 5.05 -5.63
N GLN A 99 17.26 4.88 -4.54
CA GLN A 99 17.62 5.41 -3.21
C GLN A 99 18.70 4.57 -2.49
N LYS A 100 19.25 3.57 -3.16
CA LYS A 100 20.27 2.65 -2.62
C LYS A 100 19.79 1.82 -1.42
N VAL A 101 18.51 1.55 -1.33
CA VAL A 101 17.95 0.63 -0.35
C VAL A 101 18.39 -0.79 -0.71
N ASP A 102 18.83 -1.55 0.29
CA ASP A 102 19.24 -2.95 0.10
C ASP A 102 18.11 -3.77 -0.53
N ILE A 103 18.44 -4.57 -1.54
CA ILE A 103 17.45 -5.37 -2.26
C ILE A 103 16.70 -6.36 -1.36
N ARG A 104 17.34 -6.85 -0.30
CA ARG A 104 16.71 -7.74 0.68
C ARG A 104 15.62 -7.02 1.47
N VAL A 105 15.85 -5.77 1.82
CA VAL A 105 14.85 -4.90 2.47
C VAL A 105 13.68 -4.67 1.53
N ILE A 106 13.94 -4.40 0.26
CA ILE A 106 12.90 -4.23 -0.75
C ILE A 106 12.06 -5.51 -0.89
N GLN A 107 12.69 -6.67 -0.92
CA GLN A 107 11.99 -7.95 -0.99
C GLN A 107 11.08 -8.19 0.23
N VAL A 108 11.52 -7.80 1.43
CA VAL A 108 10.69 -7.87 2.65
C VAL A 108 9.50 -6.92 2.55
N LEU A 109 9.72 -5.68 2.12
CA LEU A 109 8.66 -4.69 1.92
C LEU A 109 7.60 -5.15 0.94
N LEU A 110 8.02 -5.84 -0.12
CA LEU A 110 7.13 -6.37 -1.14
C LEU A 110 6.49 -7.71 -0.76
N GLY A 111 6.92 -8.34 0.33
CA GLY A 111 6.37 -9.62 0.78
C GLY A 111 6.77 -10.81 -0.09
N HIS A 112 7.97 -10.82 -0.67
CA HIS A 112 8.46 -11.95 -1.46
C HIS A 112 8.67 -13.21 -0.60
N LYS A 113 8.20 -14.37 -1.11
CA LYS A 113 8.14 -15.64 -0.37
C LYS A 113 9.49 -16.31 -0.06
N LYS A 114 10.57 -15.96 -0.73
CA LYS A 114 11.84 -16.70 -0.69
C LYS A 114 12.75 -16.35 0.48
N LEU A 115 12.26 -15.61 1.46
CA LEU A 115 13.03 -15.32 2.66
C LEU A 115 12.77 -16.40 3.70
N GLU A 116 13.55 -17.47 3.63
CA GLU A 116 13.47 -18.64 4.53
C GLU A 116 13.80 -18.34 5.99
N THR A 117 14.26 -17.14 6.27
CA THR A 117 14.65 -16.68 7.62
C THR A 117 13.68 -15.64 8.16
N THR A 118 12.39 -15.98 8.15
CA THR A 118 11.28 -15.07 8.47
C THR A 118 11.38 -14.44 9.86
N ALA A 119 11.88 -15.15 10.87
CA ALA A 119 11.93 -14.63 12.24
C ALA A 119 13.02 -13.57 12.44
N LEU A 120 14.21 -13.78 11.88
CA LEU A 120 15.33 -12.85 11.98
C LEU A 120 15.09 -11.59 11.15
N TYR A 121 14.50 -11.75 9.96
CA TYR A 121 14.16 -10.65 9.08
C TYR A 121 12.96 -9.84 9.55
N THR A 122 12.02 -10.43 10.28
CA THR A 122 10.86 -9.69 10.79
C THR A 122 11.28 -8.66 11.83
N GLN A 123 12.25 -8.97 12.68
CA GLN A 123 12.74 -8.05 13.69
C GLN A 123 13.66 -6.97 13.11
N VAL A 124 14.58 -7.36 12.25
CA VAL A 124 15.46 -6.45 11.49
C VAL A 124 14.65 -5.59 10.52
N ALA A 125 13.65 -6.17 9.85
CA ALA A 125 12.78 -5.45 8.93
C ALA A 125 11.90 -4.42 9.63
N THR A 126 11.48 -4.62 10.88
CA THR A 126 10.69 -3.62 11.60
C THR A 126 11.51 -2.37 11.89
N ASP A 127 12.76 -2.50 12.27
CA ASP A 127 13.64 -1.37 12.49
C ASP A 127 14.04 -0.69 11.17
N LEU A 128 14.38 -1.48 10.14
CA LEU A 128 14.69 -0.98 8.79
C LEU A 128 13.46 -0.36 8.10
N LEU A 129 12.25 -0.88 8.34
CA LEU A 129 11.00 -0.30 7.83
C LEU A 129 10.79 1.14 8.33
N ARG A 130 11.25 1.45 9.53
CA ARG A 130 11.16 2.81 10.08
C ARG A 130 12.17 3.77 9.46
N GLU A 131 13.30 3.25 8.99
CA GLU A 131 14.36 4.04 8.36
C GLU A 131 14.14 4.26 6.87
N VAL A 132 13.37 3.38 6.21
CA VAL A 132 13.09 3.50 4.78
C VAL A 132 12.07 4.60 4.54
N ILE A 133 12.43 5.55 3.68
CA ILE A 133 11.54 6.62 3.25
C ILE A 133 10.76 6.11 2.03
N SER A 134 9.42 6.07 2.15
CA SER A 134 8.55 5.71 1.04
C SER A 134 8.77 6.65 -0.16
N PRO A 135 8.80 6.12 -1.39
CA PRO A 135 8.83 6.96 -2.58
C PRO A 135 7.70 7.99 -2.63
N LEU A 136 6.54 7.70 -2.03
CA LEU A 136 5.42 8.64 -1.93
C LEU A 136 5.79 9.92 -1.18
N GLU A 137 6.66 9.85 -0.16
CA GLU A 137 7.14 11.01 0.60
C GLU A 137 8.01 11.96 -0.23
N ARG A 138 8.61 11.45 -1.30
CA ARG A 138 9.49 12.21 -2.19
C ARG A 138 8.78 12.80 -3.39
N LEU A 139 7.50 12.48 -3.59
CA LEU A 139 6.70 13.10 -4.62
C LEU A 139 6.37 14.53 -4.21
N GLN A 140 6.81 15.48 -5.02
CA GLN A 140 6.42 16.87 -4.81
C GLN A 140 4.96 17.07 -5.24
N PRO A 141 4.17 17.82 -4.49
CA PRO A 141 2.83 18.19 -4.95
C PRO A 141 2.96 18.96 -6.25
N ALA A 142 2.12 18.57 -7.21
CA ALA A 142 2.04 19.26 -8.49
C ALA A 142 1.47 20.67 -8.30
#